data_a9caf640dc9b23c0c149efbc8fce933f
#
_entry.id   a9caf640dc9b23c0c149efbc8fce933f
#
_cell.length_a   1.000
_cell.length_b   1.000
_cell.length_c   1.000
_cell.angle_alpha   90.00
_cell.angle_beta   90.00
_cell.angle_gamma   90.00
#
_symmetry.space_group_name_H-M   'P 1'
#
loop_
_entity.id
_entity.type
_entity.pdbx_description
1 polymer ?
#
loop_
_entity_poly.entity_id
_entity_poly.type
_entity_poly.pdbx_seq_one_letter_code
_entity_poly.pdbx_strand_id
1 'polypeptide(L)'
;VQNSLAYLKEKGAVWLVSRGHMGTYIEKLDYRRLQECGMNKGLLGSMPLPYSVSYQGLATALYRVLDNFEFNLVYTRGSESRLQLVAEGVYQFTVCSLYAAEKAMKNRTDIEIAGNLGLGSYLSRHVLLLRDIGAEGIQEGMRVAYDRTSLDQRDITDMITSGIRGIRFVELRAHQTVNAIRGGMIDAGVWNMDEIIESGYQGLHIIPLDDLVDVSKFSTAALVIRRGEESLKQLLQRYVKTSEIRKIQEDIKKGRIPVDY
;
A
#
# COMPACT_ATOMS: atom_id res chain seq x y z
N VAL A 1 -25.55 -5.62 -25.22
CA VAL A 1 -24.17 -5.91 -25.70
C VAL A 1 -23.89 -5.15 -27.00
N GLN A 2 -24.70 -5.31 -28.07
CA GLN A 2 -24.43 -4.64 -29.36
C GLN A 2 -24.40 -3.12 -29.27
N ASN A 3 -25.34 -2.48 -28.56
CA ASN A 3 -25.39 -1.04 -28.36
C ASN A 3 -24.17 -0.54 -27.56
N SER A 4 -23.71 -1.29 -26.55
CA SER A 4 -22.52 -0.94 -25.77
C SER A 4 -21.25 -1.02 -26.62
N LEU A 5 -21.12 -2.05 -27.46
CA LEU A 5 -19.98 -2.18 -28.38
C LEU A 5 -19.96 -1.08 -29.44
N ALA A 6 -21.15 -0.69 -29.97
CA ALA A 6 -21.26 0.41 -30.93
C ALA A 6 -20.82 1.75 -30.30
N TYR A 7 -21.29 2.01 -29.07
CA TYR A 7 -20.88 3.18 -28.29
C TYR A 7 -19.36 3.24 -28.04
N LEU A 8 -18.78 2.12 -27.57
CA LEU A 8 -17.34 2.04 -27.31
C LEU A 8 -16.51 2.20 -28.58
N LYS A 9 -16.99 1.70 -29.73
CA LYS A 9 -16.37 1.89 -31.03
C LYS A 9 -16.42 3.37 -31.46
N GLU A 10 -17.59 4.00 -31.34
CA GLU A 10 -17.77 5.44 -31.63
C GLU A 10 -16.81 6.32 -30.79
N LYS A 11 -16.67 5.98 -29.52
CA LYS A 11 -15.70 6.65 -28.60
C LYS A 11 -14.25 6.28 -28.86
N GLY A 12 -13.98 5.39 -29.82
CA GLY A 12 -12.64 4.91 -30.12
C GLY A 12 -11.99 4.15 -28.97
N ALA A 13 -12.79 3.58 -28.07
CA ALA A 13 -12.33 2.76 -26.95
C ALA A 13 -12.05 1.32 -27.36
N VAL A 14 -12.69 0.84 -28.44
CA VAL A 14 -12.47 -0.50 -29.01
C VAL A 14 -12.41 -0.44 -30.54
N TRP A 15 -11.54 -1.26 -31.11
CA TRP A 15 -11.49 -1.53 -32.56
C TRP A 15 -12.01 -2.93 -32.79
N LEU A 16 -12.99 -3.06 -33.68
CA LEU A 16 -13.68 -4.30 -33.98
C LEU A 16 -13.37 -4.74 -35.41
N VAL A 17 -13.07 -6.02 -35.58
CA VAL A 17 -12.88 -6.68 -36.88
C VAL A 17 -13.93 -7.77 -37.04
N SER A 18 -14.69 -7.71 -38.12
CA SER A 18 -15.65 -8.76 -38.49
C SER A 18 -14.92 -9.87 -39.27
N ARG A 19 -15.12 -11.12 -38.86
CA ARG A 19 -14.61 -12.32 -39.54
C ARG A 19 -15.74 -13.18 -40.13
N GLY A 20 -16.72 -12.51 -40.75
CA GLY A 20 -17.84 -13.16 -41.42
C GLY A 20 -18.66 -14.03 -40.45
N HIS A 21 -18.85 -15.30 -40.80
CA HIS A 21 -19.59 -16.26 -39.99
C HIS A 21 -18.95 -16.59 -38.64
N MET A 22 -17.68 -16.26 -38.43
CA MET A 22 -17.00 -16.43 -37.14
C MET A 22 -17.28 -15.30 -36.14
N GLY A 23 -18.03 -14.26 -36.53
CA GLY A 23 -18.44 -13.18 -35.66
C GLY A 23 -17.49 -11.97 -35.67
N THR A 24 -17.66 -11.11 -34.67
CA THR A 24 -16.87 -9.88 -34.51
C THR A 24 -15.90 -10.02 -33.34
N TYR A 25 -14.66 -9.69 -33.56
CA TYR A 25 -13.57 -9.77 -32.59
C TYR A 25 -13.08 -8.37 -32.22
N ILE A 26 -12.62 -8.22 -30.98
CA ILE A 26 -11.90 -7.02 -30.54
C ILE A 26 -10.45 -7.14 -31.01
N GLU A 27 -10.03 -6.25 -31.89
CA GLU A 27 -8.66 -6.20 -32.41
C GLU A 27 -7.74 -5.39 -31.51
N LYS A 28 -8.26 -4.25 -30.98
CA LYS A 28 -7.50 -3.32 -30.16
C LYS A 28 -8.41 -2.71 -29.10
N LEU A 29 -7.83 -2.45 -27.92
CA LEU A 29 -8.46 -1.72 -26.82
C LEU A 29 -7.66 -0.46 -26.47
N ASP A 30 -8.36 0.65 -26.26
CA ASP A 30 -7.82 1.82 -25.61
C ASP A 30 -8.34 1.87 -24.16
N TYR A 31 -7.50 1.48 -23.21
CA TYR A 31 -7.88 1.37 -21.80
C TYR A 31 -8.24 2.73 -21.18
N ARG A 32 -7.59 3.82 -21.63
CA ARG A 32 -7.95 5.17 -21.20
C ARG A 32 -9.37 5.51 -21.59
N ARG A 33 -9.71 5.36 -22.87
CA ARG A 33 -11.07 5.63 -23.36
C ARG A 33 -12.10 4.67 -22.81
N LEU A 34 -11.74 3.41 -22.55
CA LEU A 34 -12.61 2.46 -21.85
C LEU A 34 -12.92 2.95 -20.44
N GLN A 35 -11.92 3.46 -19.73
CA GLN A 35 -12.11 4.06 -18.41
C GLN A 35 -13.01 5.29 -18.48
N GLU A 36 -12.75 6.23 -19.40
CA GLU A 36 -13.58 7.42 -19.63
C GLU A 36 -15.05 7.05 -19.96
N CYS A 37 -15.27 5.95 -20.69
CA CYS A 37 -16.62 5.45 -21.02
C CYS A 37 -17.30 4.71 -19.87
N GLY A 38 -16.56 4.06 -19.02
CA GLY A 38 -17.07 3.19 -17.95
C GLY A 38 -17.09 3.81 -16.56
N MET A 39 -16.28 4.84 -16.34
CA MET A 39 -16.17 5.53 -15.06
C MET A 39 -16.62 6.98 -15.23
N ASN A 40 -17.72 7.36 -14.59
CA ASN A 40 -18.13 8.77 -14.50
C ASN A 40 -17.19 9.63 -13.64
N LYS A 41 -16.13 9.05 -13.10
CA LYS A 41 -15.12 9.69 -12.24
C LYS A 41 -13.75 9.15 -12.62
N GLY A 42 -12.72 9.97 -12.52
CA GLY A 42 -11.34 9.59 -12.73
C GLY A 42 -10.89 8.44 -11.81
N LEU A 43 -9.73 7.87 -12.07
CA LEU A 43 -9.15 6.79 -11.27
C LEU A 43 -8.71 7.34 -9.91
N LEU A 44 -9.34 6.88 -8.83
CA LEU A 44 -9.05 7.29 -7.46
C LEU A 44 -8.40 6.13 -6.69
N GLY A 45 -7.11 6.26 -6.44
CA GLY A 45 -6.35 5.34 -5.60
C GLY A 45 -6.20 5.84 -4.16
N SER A 46 -5.82 4.96 -3.26
CA SER A 46 -5.41 5.35 -1.91
C SER A 46 -4.13 4.64 -1.49
N MET A 47 -3.35 5.30 -0.61
CA MET A 47 -2.15 4.72 -0.02
C MET A 47 -1.86 5.33 1.36
N PRO A 48 -0.88 4.81 2.14
CA PRO A 48 -0.43 5.47 3.35
C PRO A 48 0.07 6.89 3.09
N LEU A 49 0.09 7.72 4.16
CA LEU A 49 0.74 9.01 4.11
C LEU A 49 2.24 8.82 3.78
N PRO A 50 2.82 9.71 2.96
CA PRO A 50 4.20 9.56 2.49
C PRO A 50 5.23 9.99 3.56
N TYR A 51 5.32 9.26 4.66
CA TYR A 51 6.25 9.53 5.77
C TYR A 51 7.71 9.34 5.40
N SER A 52 8.01 8.51 4.43
CA SER A 52 9.37 8.14 4.04
C SER A 52 9.60 8.34 2.55
N VAL A 53 10.87 8.46 2.15
CA VAL A 53 11.26 8.54 0.72
C VAL A 53 10.77 7.32 -0.06
N SER A 54 10.67 6.15 0.58
CA SER A 54 10.08 4.95 -0.04
C SER A 54 8.62 5.18 -0.45
N TYR A 55 7.79 5.76 0.44
CA TYR A 55 6.40 6.06 0.13
C TYR A 55 6.26 7.25 -0.83
N GLN A 56 7.09 8.28 -0.69
CA GLN A 56 7.14 9.41 -1.62
C GLN A 56 7.48 8.92 -3.04
N GLY A 57 8.47 8.04 -3.14
CA GLY A 57 8.86 7.42 -4.40
C GLY A 57 7.75 6.56 -5.01
N LEU A 58 7.00 5.84 -4.18
CA LEU A 58 5.87 5.03 -4.63
C LEU A 58 4.72 5.91 -5.15
N ALA A 59 4.38 6.99 -4.44
CA ALA A 59 3.37 7.95 -4.88
C ALA A 59 3.76 8.58 -6.22
N THR A 60 4.98 9.13 -6.32
CA THR A 60 5.50 9.72 -7.57
C THR A 60 5.49 8.70 -8.71
N ALA A 61 5.88 7.45 -8.44
CA ALA A 61 5.88 6.41 -9.47
C ALA A 61 4.46 6.12 -9.98
N LEU A 62 3.47 6.04 -9.10
CA LEU A 62 2.07 5.83 -9.50
C LEU A 62 1.55 6.99 -10.34
N TYR A 63 1.81 8.25 -9.95
CA TYR A 63 1.42 9.40 -10.77
C TYR A 63 2.06 9.36 -12.16
N ARG A 64 3.34 9.02 -12.27
CA ARG A 64 4.05 8.95 -13.56
C ARG A 64 3.56 7.84 -14.48
N VAL A 65 3.32 6.65 -13.94
CA VAL A 65 2.89 5.51 -14.79
C VAL A 65 1.40 5.59 -15.16
N LEU A 66 0.63 6.40 -14.44
CA LEU A 66 -0.79 6.64 -14.65
C LEU A 66 -1.09 8.05 -15.21
N ASP A 67 -0.08 8.79 -15.68
CA ASP A 67 -0.20 10.17 -16.18
C ASP A 67 -1.17 10.34 -17.36
N ASN A 68 -1.37 9.26 -18.13
CA ASN A 68 -2.35 9.23 -19.21
C ASN A 68 -3.81 9.09 -18.76
N PHE A 69 -4.05 8.99 -17.45
CA PHE A 69 -5.38 8.85 -16.86
C PHE A 69 -5.70 10.08 -16.00
N GLU A 70 -6.99 10.39 -15.84
CA GLU A 70 -7.42 11.31 -14.78
C GLU A 70 -7.27 10.60 -13.44
N PHE A 71 -6.05 10.61 -12.91
CA PHE A 71 -5.66 9.88 -11.71
C PHE A 71 -5.47 10.81 -10.52
N ASN A 72 -6.02 10.40 -9.36
CA ASN A 72 -5.81 11.05 -8.08
C ASN A 72 -5.46 10.01 -7.02
N LEU A 73 -4.58 10.39 -6.09
CA LEU A 73 -4.16 9.54 -4.99
C LEU A 73 -4.52 10.18 -3.65
N VAL A 74 -5.29 9.46 -2.83
CA VAL A 74 -5.69 9.92 -1.49
C VAL A 74 -4.79 9.27 -0.44
N TYR A 75 -4.27 10.08 0.46
CA TYR A 75 -3.42 9.61 1.56
C TYR A 75 -4.27 9.37 2.81
N THR A 76 -4.50 8.09 3.13
CA THR A 76 -5.40 7.70 4.23
C THR A 76 -4.68 6.76 5.20
N ARG A 77 -4.86 7.01 6.51
CA ARG A 77 -4.28 6.19 7.58
C ARG A 77 -5.00 4.86 7.73
N GLY A 78 -4.25 3.84 8.15
CA GLY A 78 -4.76 2.51 8.46
C GLY A 78 -5.06 1.68 7.21
N SER A 79 -4.42 0.53 7.08
CA SER A 79 -4.65 -0.39 5.96
C SER A 79 -6.06 -0.96 5.97
N GLU A 80 -6.60 -1.24 7.15
CA GLU A 80 -7.95 -1.79 7.33
C GLU A 80 -9.03 -0.83 6.80
N SER A 81 -8.93 0.46 7.15
CA SER A 81 -9.85 1.49 6.65
C SER A 81 -9.78 1.64 5.12
N ARG A 82 -8.58 1.64 4.55
CA ARG A 82 -8.41 1.74 3.09
C ARG A 82 -9.00 0.54 2.35
N LEU A 83 -8.75 -0.67 2.85
CA LEU A 83 -9.31 -1.91 2.29
C LEU A 83 -10.84 -1.93 2.36
N GLN A 84 -11.41 -1.42 3.46
CA GLN A 84 -12.87 -1.28 3.59
C GLN A 84 -13.43 -0.30 2.54
N LEU A 85 -12.80 0.86 2.35
CA LEU A 85 -13.26 1.86 1.37
C LEU A 85 -13.11 1.37 -0.09
N VAL A 86 -12.16 0.48 -0.38
CA VAL A 86 -12.09 -0.22 -1.68
C VAL A 86 -13.25 -1.17 -1.86
N ALA A 87 -13.57 -1.97 -0.85
CA ALA A 87 -14.70 -2.89 -0.90
C ALA A 87 -16.04 -2.17 -1.11
N GLU A 88 -16.20 -1.00 -0.49
CA GLU A 88 -17.36 -0.12 -0.65
C GLU A 88 -17.37 0.64 -1.99
N GLY A 89 -16.30 0.57 -2.78
CA GLY A 89 -16.18 1.24 -4.07
C GLY A 89 -15.92 2.75 -3.98
N VAL A 90 -15.51 3.25 -2.81
CA VAL A 90 -15.10 4.66 -2.61
C VAL A 90 -13.78 4.93 -3.31
N TYR A 91 -12.81 4.02 -3.15
CA TYR A 91 -11.55 3.99 -3.90
C TYR A 91 -11.58 2.85 -4.91
N GLN A 92 -11.08 3.08 -6.11
CA GLN A 92 -10.94 2.04 -7.12
C GLN A 92 -9.86 1.05 -6.73
N PHE A 93 -8.76 1.53 -6.12
CA PHE A 93 -7.73 0.65 -5.58
C PHE A 93 -7.08 1.25 -4.34
N THR A 94 -6.41 0.41 -3.57
CA THR A 94 -5.51 0.86 -2.50
C THR A 94 -4.15 0.16 -2.57
N VAL A 95 -3.15 0.86 -2.04
CA VAL A 95 -1.82 0.30 -1.79
C VAL A 95 -1.70 -0.02 -0.31
N CYS A 96 -1.33 -1.26 0.00
CA CYS A 96 -0.97 -1.70 1.35
C CYS A 96 0.16 -2.73 1.28
N SER A 97 0.66 -3.22 2.42
CA SER A 97 1.59 -4.35 2.41
C SER A 97 0.93 -5.60 1.85
N LEU A 98 1.70 -6.48 1.24
CA LEU A 98 1.19 -7.78 0.79
C LEU A 98 0.64 -8.58 1.98
N TYR A 99 1.26 -8.44 3.16
CA TYR A 99 0.77 -9.06 4.40
C TYR A 99 -0.66 -8.60 4.72
N ALA A 100 -0.90 -7.28 4.76
CA ALA A 100 -2.23 -6.73 5.07
C ALA A 100 -3.27 -7.15 4.04
N ALA A 101 -2.91 -7.17 2.75
CA ALA A 101 -3.80 -7.63 1.69
C ALA A 101 -4.19 -9.09 1.86
N GLU A 102 -3.22 -9.99 2.03
CA GLU A 102 -3.47 -11.42 2.21
C GLU A 102 -4.26 -11.71 3.49
N LYS A 103 -3.94 -11.01 4.59
CA LYS A 103 -4.67 -11.14 5.86
C LYS A 103 -6.13 -10.72 5.73
N ALA A 104 -6.39 -9.59 5.08
CA ALA A 104 -7.76 -9.12 4.85
C ALA A 104 -8.55 -10.12 4.00
N MET A 105 -7.94 -10.68 2.95
CA MET A 105 -8.58 -11.64 2.05
C MET A 105 -8.92 -12.98 2.72
N LYS A 106 -8.30 -13.33 3.85
CA LYS A 106 -8.71 -14.52 4.64
C LYS A 106 -10.10 -14.35 5.26
N ASN A 107 -10.48 -13.12 5.56
CA ASN A 107 -11.71 -12.82 6.30
C ASN A 107 -12.79 -12.15 5.43
N ARG A 108 -12.50 -11.88 4.15
CA ARG A 108 -13.41 -11.21 3.23
C ARG A 108 -13.19 -11.64 1.79
N THR A 109 -14.27 -11.70 1.04
CA THR A 109 -14.28 -12.19 -0.34
C THR A 109 -14.56 -11.11 -1.38
N ASP A 110 -14.76 -9.87 -0.95
CA ASP A 110 -15.18 -8.73 -1.78
C ASP A 110 -14.02 -7.91 -2.35
N ILE A 111 -12.78 -8.27 -1.98
CA ILE A 111 -11.55 -7.66 -2.52
C ILE A 111 -10.63 -8.71 -3.12
N GLU A 112 -9.71 -8.26 -3.97
CA GLU A 112 -8.66 -9.10 -4.55
C GLU A 112 -7.38 -8.31 -4.81
N ILE A 113 -6.24 -9.00 -4.87
CA ILE A 113 -4.95 -8.41 -5.25
C ILE A 113 -4.87 -8.35 -6.78
N ALA A 114 -4.78 -7.15 -7.33
CA ALA A 114 -4.58 -6.92 -8.76
C ALA A 114 -3.12 -7.15 -9.17
N GLY A 115 -2.17 -6.92 -8.25
CA GLY A 115 -0.75 -7.12 -8.47
C GLY A 115 0.08 -6.73 -7.25
N ASN A 116 1.37 -7.06 -7.26
CA ASN A 116 2.32 -6.57 -6.27
C ASN A 116 3.54 -5.95 -6.95
N LEU A 117 4.24 -5.09 -6.22
CA LEU A 117 5.31 -4.25 -6.75
C LEU A 117 6.71 -4.74 -6.35
N GLY A 118 6.79 -5.98 -5.84
CA GLY A 118 8.02 -6.65 -5.47
C GLY A 118 8.59 -6.22 -4.10
N LEU A 119 9.58 -6.96 -3.67
CA LEU A 119 10.25 -6.79 -2.38
C LEU A 119 10.81 -5.37 -2.20
N GLY A 120 10.59 -4.77 -1.04
CA GLY A 120 11.08 -3.42 -0.69
C GLY A 120 10.38 -2.28 -1.41
N SER A 121 9.26 -2.54 -2.11
CA SER A 121 8.47 -1.50 -2.76
C SER A 121 7.56 -0.73 -1.79
N TYR A 122 7.26 -1.30 -0.61
CA TYR A 122 6.41 -0.67 0.40
C TYR A 122 7.23 0.03 1.47
N LEU A 123 8.09 -0.69 2.15
CA LEU A 123 9.07 -0.21 3.14
C LEU A 123 10.27 -1.17 3.17
N SER A 124 11.36 -0.78 3.83
CA SER A 124 12.51 -1.69 3.98
C SER A 124 12.21 -2.81 4.98
N ARG A 125 11.92 -2.43 6.23
CA ARG A 125 11.56 -3.35 7.32
C ARG A 125 10.87 -2.66 8.46
N HIS A 126 10.19 -3.44 9.30
CA HIS A 126 9.72 -3.01 10.60
C HIS A 126 10.82 -3.24 11.66
N VAL A 127 10.83 -2.38 12.67
CA VAL A 127 11.74 -2.47 13.81
C VAL A 127 10.96 -2.25 15.11
N LEU A 128 11.46 -2.84 16.19
CA LEU A 128 11.03 -2.51 17.54
C LEU A 128 11.89 -1.32 18.02
N LEU A 129 11.23 -0.29 18.49
CA LEU A 129 11.83 0.85 19.14
C LEU A 129 11.64 0.73 20.65
N LEU A 130 12.72 0.91 21.40
CA LEU A 130 12.71 0.91 22.86
C LEU A 130 13.24 2.23 23.39
N ARG A 131 12.67 2.69 24.49
CA ARG A 131 13.14 3.86 25.23
C ARG A 131 14.42 3.56 26.00
N ASP A 132 14.48 2.37 26.60
CA ASP A 132 15.65 1.89 27.35
C ASP A 132 16.68 1.29 26.40
N ILE A 133 17.86 1.90 26.34
CA ILE A 133 18.97 1.47 25.50
C ILE A 133 19.56 0.12 25.94
N GLY A 134 19.40 -0.23 27.22
CA GLY A 134 19.89 -1.49 27.79
C GLY A 134 18.92 -2.65 27.66
N ALA A 135 17.70 -2.43 27.19
CA ALA A 135 16.69 -3.49 27.09
C ALA A 135 16.93 -4.34 25.82
N GLU A 136 16.96 -5.65 25.94
CA GLU A 136 17.10 -6.58 24.81
C GLU A 136 15.79 -6.88 24.07
N GLY A 137 14.65 -6.32 24.55
CA GLY A 137 13.32 -6.49 24.00
C GLY A 137 12.25 -5.95 24.92
N ILE A 138 11.00 -6.28 24.59
CA ILE A 138 9.85 -5.92 25.43
C ILE A 138 9.89 -6.71 26.73
N GLN A 139 9.65 -6.04 27.85
CA GLN A 139 9.67 -6.60 29.21
C GLN A 139 8.32 -6.45 29.89
N GLU A 140 8.10 -7.25 30.94
CA GLU A 140 6.90 -7.18 31.79
C GLU A 140 6.62 -5.76 32.27
N GLY A 141 5.36 -5.35 32.23
CA GLY A 141 4.89 -4.04 32.70
C GLY A 141 5.13 -2.87 31.75
N MET A 142 5.85 -3.05 30.64
CA MET A 142 6.08 -1.99 29.66
C MET A 142 4.79 -1.45 29.05
N ARG A 143 4.79 -0.14 28.74
CA ARG A 143 3.77 0.53 27.94
C ARG A 143 4.16 0.42 26.49
N VAL A 144 3.32 -0.22 25.68
CA VAL A 144 3.59 -0.52 24.28
C VAL A 144 2.60 0.17 23.37
N ALA A 145 3.09 0.85 22.32
CA ALA A 145 2.23 1.45 21.30
C ALA A 145 1.34 0.41 20.62
N TYR A 146 0.08 0.75 20.39
CA TYR A 146 -0.87 -0.15 19.73
C TYR A 146 -1.74 0.62 18.73
N ASP A 147 -1.57 0.37 17.43
CA ASP A 147 -2.40 0.98 16.38
C ASP A 147 -3.40 -0.05 15.83
N ARG A 148 -4.64 0.03 16.30
CA ARG A 148 -5.72 -0.88 15.87
C ARG A 148 -6.03 -0.81 14.38
N THR A 149 -5.72 0.30 13.72
CA THR A 149 -6.09 0.56 12.33
C THR A 149 -5.03 0.10 11.33
N SER A 150 -3.82 -0.16 11.79
CA SER A 150 -2.73 -0.69 10.99
C SER A 150 -2.59 -2.19 11.20
N LEU A 151 -2.96 -2.99 10.21
CA LEU A 151 -2.85 -4.45 10.29
C LEU A 151 -1.40 -4.90 10.58
N ASP A 152 -0.43 -4.26 9.94
CA ASP A 152 0.98 -4.63 10.09
C ASP A 152 1.48 -4.37 11.52
N GLN A 153 1.37 -3.11 12.00
CA GLN A 153 1.83 -2.77 13.35
C GLN A 153 1.10 -3.53 14.43
N ARG A 154 -0.22 -3.69 14.30
CA ARG A 154 -1.03 -4.44 15.26
C ARG A 154 -0.53 -5.88 15.39
N ASP A 155 -0.45 -6.57 14.27
CA ASP A 155 -0.11 -7.99 14.28
C ASP A 155 1.34 -8.24 14.69
N ILE A 156 2.27 -7.39 14.28
CA ILE A 156 3.66 -7.46 14.77
C ILE A 156 3.71 -7.20 16.26
N THR A 157 2.97 -6.20 16.75
CA THR A 157 2.91 -5.90 18.19
C THR A 157 2.34 -7.08 18.98
N ASP A 158 1.27 -7.71 18.49
CA ASP A 158 0.68 -8.89 19.12
C ASP A 158 1.68 -10.07 19.17
N MET A 159 2.44 -10.29 18.09
CA MET A 159 3.47 -11.33 18.03
C MET A 159 4.59 -11.10 19.05
N ILE A 160 5.15 -9.89 19.10
CA ILE A 160 6.32 -9.58 19.94
C ILE A 160 5.98 -9.41 21.43
N THR A 161 4.70 -9.22 21.76
CA THR A 161 4.21 -9.13 23.14
C THR A 161 3.61 -10.46 23.64
N SER A 162 3.50 -11.45 22.78
CA SER A 162 2.90 -12.74 23.10
C SER A 162 3.65 -13.43 24.24
N GLY A 163 2.91 -13.84 25.27
CA GLY A 163 3.48 -14.52 26.45
C GLY A 163 4.12 -13.60 27.49
N ILE A 164 4.23 -12.29 27.24
CA ILE A 164 4.78 -11.32 28.19
C ILE A 164 3.64 -10.80 29.09
N ARG A 165 3.81 -10.89 30.40
CA ARG A 165 2.78 -10.45 31.37
C ARG A 165 2.79 -8.94 31.60
N GLY A 166 1.65 -8.40 31.99
CA GLY A 166 1.54 -7.03 32.47
C GLY A 166 1.75 -5.93 31.43
N ILE A 167 1.80 -6.27 30.12
CA ILE A 167 1.89 -5.27 29.04
C ILE A 167 0.70 -4.33 29.11
N ARG A 168 1.01 -3.03 29.00
CA ARG A 168 0.02 -1.95 28.96
C ARG A 168 -0.03 -1.39 27.53
N PHE A 169 -1.01 -1.80 26.76
CA PHE A 169 -1.19 -1.23 25.42
C PHE A 169 -1.67 0.23 25.53
N VAL A 170 -0.94 1.12 24.85
CA VAL A 170 -1.31 2.53 24.72
C VAL A 170 -1.77 2.74 23.28
N GLU A 171 -3.06 3.01 23.12
CA GLU A 171 -3.64 3.22 21.79
C GLU A 171 -3.18 4.56 21.24
N LEU A 172 -2.43 4.50 20.15
CA LEU A 172 -1.96 5.67 19.39
C LEU A 172 -1.68 5.28 17.95
N ARG A 173 -1.66 6.26 17.07
CA ARG A 173 -1.32 6.03 15.67
C ARG A 173 0.16 5.71 15.52
N ALA A 174 0.50 4.75 14.64
CA ALA A 174 1.87 4.27 14.47
C ALA A 174 2.91 5.40 14.24
N HIS A 175 2.57 6.43 13.45
CA HIS A 175 3.45 7.58 13.22
C HIS A 175 3.73 8.45 14.46
N GLN A 176 3.01 8.24 15.55
CA GLN A 176 3.22 8.93 16.84
C GLN A 176 4.22 8.19 17.75
N THR A 177 4.59 6.94 17.39
CA THR A 177 5.41 6.05 18.20
C THR A 177 6.73 6.70 18.63
N VAL A 178 7.49 7.27 17.70
CA VAL A 178 8.78 7.90 18.00
C VAL A 178 8.65 9.03 19.02
N ASN A 179 7.70 9.93 18.80
CA ASN A 179 7.47 11.06 19.69
C ASN A 179 6.96 10.61 21.07
N ALA A 180 6.13 9.58 21.12
CA ALA A 180 5.59 9.02 22.37
C ALA A 180 6.70 8.32 23.20
N ILE A 181 7.66 7.64 22.55
CA ILE A 181 8.86 7.07 23.21
C ILE A 181 9.72 8.19 23.75
N ARG A 182 10.08 9.18 22.94
CA ARG A 182 10.94 10.32 23.35
C ARG A 182 10.31 11.15 24.46
N GLY A 183 8.99 11.33 24.43
CA GLY A 183 8.23 12.02 25.48
C GLY A 183 7.98 11.17 26.72
N GLY A 184 8.43 9.91 26.78
CA GLY A 184 8.22 9.01 27.92
C GLY A 184 6.79 8.55 28.13
N MET A 185 5.91 8.70 27.11
CA MET A 185 4.53 8.24 27.16
C MET A 185 4.44 6.72 27.07
N ILE A 186 5.30 6.12 26.25
CA ILE A 186 5.43 4.67 26.06
C ILE A 186 6.89 4.24 26.20
N ASP A 187 7.10 2.96 26.41
CA ASP A 187 8.40 2.34 26.60
C ASP A 187 8.87 1.60 25.33
N ALA A 188 7.92 1.15 24.51
CA ALA A 188 8.21 0.38 23.27
C ALA A 188 7.15 0.60 22.19
N GLY A 189 7.54 0.35 20.93
CA GLY A 189 6.59 0.35 19.82
C GLY A 189 7.22 -0.08 18.50
N VAL A 190 6.38 -0.59 17.59
CA VAL A 190 6.80 -1.02 16.25
C VAL A 190 6.72 0.18 15.29
N TRP A 191 7.76 0.36 14.48
CA TRP A 191 7.76 1.39 13.44
C TRP A 191 8.60 0.96 12.22
N ASN A 192 8.56 1.75 11.15
CA ASN A 192 9.35 1.45 9.97
C ASN A 192 10.77 2.05 10.08
N MET A 193 11.76 1.30 9.60
CA MET A 193 13.17 1.70 9.66
C MET A 193 13.47 2.89 8.74
N ASP A 194 12.79 3.01 7.60
CA ASP A 194 13.06 4.05 6.61
C ASP A 194 12.91 5.45 7.22
N GLU A 195 11.79 5.70 7.92
CA GLU A 195 11.56 7.00 8.56
C GLU A 195 12.56 7.29 9.68
N ILE A 196 12.97 6.26 10.43
CA ILE A 196 13.96 6.43 11.51
C ILE A 196 15.29 6.95 10.94
N ILE A 197 15.75 6.35 9.85
CA ILE A 197 17.00 6.72 9.17
C ILE A 197 16.87 8.13 8.57
N GLU A 198 15.82 8.38 7.82
CA GLU A 198 15.60 9.62 7.08
C GLU A 198 15.40 10.83 7.99
N SER A 199 14.70 10.63 9.12
CA SER A 199 14.48 11.69 10.11
C SER A 199 15.67 11.93 11.04
N GLY A 200 16.69 11.05 11.00
CA GLY A 200 17.89 11.19 11.83
C GLY A 200 17.61 11.12 13.34
N TYR A 201 16.58 10.38 13.75
CA TYR A 201 16.23 10.24 15.16
C TYR A 201 17.39 9.63 15.98
N GLN A 202 17.80 10.32 17.03
CA GLN A 202 18.84 9.86 17.97
C GLN A 202 18.23 9.47 19.32
N GLY A 203 18.95 8.65 20.07
CA GLY A 203 18.55 8.25 21.43
C GLY A 203 17.44 7.23 21.48
N LEU A 204 17.23 6.47 20.39
CA LEU A 204 16.32 5.35 20.33
C LEU A 204 17.14 4.05 20.30
N HIS A 205 16.73 3.06 21.05
CA HIS A 205 17.22 1.68 20.88
C HIS A 205 16.38 0.97 19.83
N ILE A 206 17.04 0.48 18.78
CA ILE A 206 16.39 -0.09 17.60
C ILE A 206 16.74 -1.57 17.51
N ILE A 207 15.74 -2.43 17.56
CA ILE A 207 15.90 -3.89 17.39
C ILE A 207 15.25 -4.31 16.08
N PRO A 208 15.99 -4.91 15.15
CA PRO A 208 15.42 -5.53 13.95
C PRO A 208 14.43 -6.65 14.31
N LEU A 209 13.38 -6.80 13.50
CA LEU A 209 12.36 -7.84 13.68
C LEU A 209 12.40 -8.89 12.58
N ASP A 210 13.49 -8.95 11.80
CA ASP A 210 13.62 -9.79 10.61
C ASP A 210 13.47 -11.29 10.90
N ASP A 211 13.88 -11.73 12.09
CA ASP A 211 13.76 -13.12 12.53
C ASP A 211 12.35 -13.50 13.03
N LEU A 212 11.50 -12.51 13.28
CA LEU A 212 10.17 -12.71 13.87
C LEU A 212 9.05 -12.55 12.86
N VAL A 213 9.28 -11.82 11.76
CA VAL A 213 8.26 -11.52 10.77
C VAL A 213 8.73 -11.83 9.35
N ASP A 214 7.80 -12.23 8.49
CA ASP A 214 8.09 -12.38 7.06
C ASP A 214 8.30 -11.01 6.40
N VAL A 215 9.55 -10.54 6.45
CA VAL A 215 9.95 -9.23 5.89
C VAL A 215 9.48 -9.09 4.44
N SER A 216 9.46 -10.18 3.67
CA SER A 216 9.10 -10.12 2.26
C SER A 216 7.65 -9.65 2.07
N LYS A 217 6.73 -10.11 2.88
CA LYS A 217 5.31 -9.74 2.80
C LYS A 217 5.04 -8.33 3.33
N PHE A 218 5.72 -7.94 4.41
CA PHE A 218 5.56 -6.62 5.01
C PHE A 218 6.20 -5.52 4.16
N SER A 219 7.29 -5.83 3.44
CA SER A 219 8.01 -4.86 2.59
C SER A 219 7.53 -4.78 1.15
N THR A 220 6.65 -5.66 0.71
CA THR A 220 6.08 -5.66 -0.63
C THR A 220 4.79 -4.88 -0.67
N ALA A 221 4.69 -3.89 -1.55
CA ALA A 221 3.44 -3.17 -1.83
C ALA A 221 2.51 -4.04 -2.69
N ALA A 222 1.25 -4.17 -2.28
CA ALA A 222 0.19 -4.79 -3.04
C ALA A 222 -0.83 -3.75 -3.49
N LEU A 223 -1.31 -3.91 -4.72
CA LEU A 223 -2.44 -3.17 -5.28
C LEU A 223 -3.70 -4.00 -5.05
N VAL A 224 -4.62 -3.50 -4.22
CA VAL A 224 -5.87 -4.19 -3.89
C VAL A 224 -7.04 -3.44 -4.51
N ILE A 225 -7.92 -4.20 -5.16
CA ILE A 225 -9.14 -3.72 -5.82
C ILE A 225 -10.36 -4.45 -5.27
N ARG A 226 -11.56 -3.96 -5.57
CA ARG A 226 -12.79 -4.72 -5.35
C ARG A 226 -12.82 -5.90 -6.30
N ARG A 227 -13.25 -7.05 -5.79
CA ARG A 227 -13.35 -8.29 -6.59
C ARG A 227 -14.33 -8.11 -7.75
N GLY A 228 -13.94 -8.63 -8.91
CA GLY A 228 -14.74 -8.59 -10.13
C GLY A 228 -14.54 -7.34 -10.99
N GLU A 229 -13.69 -6.40 -10.58
CA GLU A 229 -13.30 -5.23 -11.38
C GLU A 229 -12.23 -5.59 -12.42
N GLU A 230 -12.55 -6.53 -13.31
CA GLU A 230 -11.58 -7.12 -14.25
C GLU A 230 -10.93 -6.08 -15.17
N SER A 231 -11.69 -5.10 -15.64
CA SER A 231 -11.16 -4.01 -16.48
C SER A 231 -10.12 -3.17 -15.73
N LEU A 232 -10.38 -2.86 -14.46
CA LEU A 232 -9.44 -2.14 -13.61
C LEU A 232 -8.20 -2.97 -13.32
N LYS A 233 -8.37 -4.27 -13.06
CA LYS A 233 -7.27 -5.21 -12.84
C LYS A 233 -6.32 -5.24 -14.03
N GLN A 234 -6.86 -5.40 -15.24
CA GLN A 234 -6.07 -5.40 -16.47
C GLN A 234 -5.38 -4.06 -16.73
N LEU A 235 -6.05 -2.93 -16.43
CA LEU A 235 -5.46 -1.60 -16.52
C LEU A 235 -4.25 -1.49 -15.58
N LEU A 236 -4.41 -1.80 -14.31
CA LEU A 236 -3.32 -1.73 -13.32
C LEU A 236 -2.18 -2.66 -13.71
N GLN A 237 -2.46 -3.90 -14.12
CA GLN A 237 -1.44 -4.86 -14.55
C GLN A 237 -0.70 -4.41 -15.82
N ARG A 238 -1.34 -3.65 -16.69
CA ARG A 238 -0.74 -3.15 -17.92
C ARG A 238 0.18 -1.96 -17.68
N TYR A 239 -0.24 -1.00 -16.86
CA TYR A 239 0.45 0.27 -16.68
C TYR A 239 1.35 0.31 -15.44
N VAL A 240 0.97 -0.33 -14.35
CA VAL A 240 1.75 -0.34 -13.11
C VAL A 240 2.74 -1.52 -13.12
N LYS A 241 3.86 -1.34 -13.84
CA LYS A 241 4.90 -2.37 -13.94
C LYS A 241 5.88 -2.27 -12.78
N THR A 242 6.11 -3.41 -12.10
CA THR A 242 7.04 -3.50 -10.97
C THR A 242 8.41 -2.90 -11.29
N SER A 243 8.99 -3.23 -12.46
CA SER A 243 10.31 -2.72 -12.86
C SER A 243 10.37 -1.21 -12.97
N GLU A 244 9.32 -0.59 -13.51
CA GLU A 244 9.23 0.86 -13.69
C GLU A 244 9.03 1.57 -12.36
N ILE A 245 8.09 1.08 -11.52
CA ILE A 245 7.88 1.60 -10.16
C ILE A 245 9.18 1.56 -9.36
N ARG A 246 9.87 0.41 -9.35
CA ARG A 246 11.13 0.24 -8.62
C ARG A 246 12.24 1.15 -9.10
N LYS A 247 12.34 1.35 -10.42
CA LYS A 247 13.30 2.29 -11.01
C LYS A 247 13.05 3.72 -10.53
N ILE A 248 11.80 4.19 -10.58
CA ILE A 248 11.44 5.54 -10.13
C ILE A 248 11.70 5.71 -8.62
N GLN A 249 11.32 4.73 -7.80
CA GLN A 249 11.62 4.75 -6.36
C GLN A 249 13.13 4.87 -6.10
N GLU A 250 13.95 4.11 -6.82
CA GLU A 250 15.40 4.12 -6.67
C GLU A 250 16.02 5.45 -7.12
N ASP A 251 15.51 6.03 -8.22
CA ASP A 251 15.96 7.33 -8.72
C ASP A 251 15.65 8.46 -7.74
N ILE A 252 14.49 8.40 -7.06
CA ILE A 252 14.12 9.34 -6.00
C ILE A 252 15.04 9.15 -4.76
N LYS A 253 15.23 7.90 -4.30
CA LYS A 253 16.12 7.59 -3.18
C LYS A 253 17.55 8.12 -3.40
N LYS A 254 18.00 8.11 -4.65
CA LYS A 254 19.34 8.62 -5.04
C LYS A 254 19.35 10.11 -5.37
N GLY A 255 18.25 10.81 -5.23
CA GLY A 255 18.13 12.22 -5.57
C GLY A 255 18.28 12.56 -7.05
N ARG A 256 18.11 11.57 -7.95
CA ARG A 256 18.23 11.75 -9.41
C ARG A 256 17.01 12.45 -10.01
N ILE A 257 15.85 12.23 -9.43
CA ILE A 257 14.59 12.89 -9.82
C ILE A 257 13.91 13.43 -8.56
N PRO A 258 13.19 14.56 -8.68
CA PRO A 258 12.43 15.10 -7.56
C PRO A 258 11.22 14.24 -7.25
N VAL A 259 10.75 14.36 -6.02
CA VAL A 259 9.45 13.90 -5.58
C VAL A 259 8.37 14.74 -6.26
N ASP A 260 7.31 14.07 -6.79
CA ASP A 260 6.24 14.71 -7.55
C ASP A 260 4.93 13.91 -7.36
N TYR A 261 4.06 14.37 -6.42
CA TYR A 261 2.76 13.75 -6.13
C TYR A 261 1.77 14.71 -5.46
#